data_43dd1d714d4c4bc403f24a3ffc42d517
#
_entry.id   43dd1d714d4c4bc403f24a3ffc42d517
#
_cell.length_a   1.000
_cell.length_b   1.000
_cell.length_c   1.000
_cell.angle_alpha   90.00
_cell.angle_beta   90.00
_cell.angle_gamma   90.00
#
_symmetry.space_group_name_H-M   'P 1'
#
loop_
_entity.id
_entity.type
_entity.pdbx_description
1 polymer ?
#
loop_
_entity_poly.entity_id
_entity_poly.type
_entity_poly.pdbx_seq_one_letter_code
_entity_poly.pdbx_strand_id
1 'polypeptide(L)'
;MEAGFKWYRAAAEQGLAVAQLKLGVMYAKGEGTPQDYRSVHIWWNLASASGEEDAKNNRDKVAGIMTPADISAAQQMAREWMEQHP
;
A
#
# COMPACT_ATOMS: atom_id res chain seq x y z
N MET A 1 10.32 -8.72 -9.89
CA MET A 1 9.82 -9.55 -10.99
C MET A 1 8.46 -9.03 -11.43
N GLU A 2 8.38 -8.60 -12.68
CA GLU A 2 7.19 -7.92 -13.21
C GLU A 2 5.92 -8.76 -13.12
N ALA A 3 6.00 -10.06 -13.42
CA ALA A 3 4.82 -10.92 -13.41
C ALA A 3 4.20 -11.01 -12.01
N GLY A 4 5.05 -11.16 -10.99
CA GLY A 4 4.59 -11.19 -9.61
C GLY A 4 3.96 -9.89 -9.18
N PHE A 5 4.57 -8.76 -9.56
CA PHE A 5 4.03 -7.44 -9.26
C PHE A 5 2.65 -7.25 -9.86
N LYS A 6 2.48 -7.59 -11.14
CA LYS A 6 1.20 -7.45 -11.83
C LYS A 6 0.11 -8.30 -11.18
N TRP A 7 0.45 -9.53 -10.78
CA TRP A 7 -0.50 -10.43 -10.13
C TRP A 7 -0.93 -9.88 -8.77
N TYR A 8 0.03 -9.45 -7.94
CA TYR A 8 -0.29 -8.88 -6.63
C TYR A 8 -1.08 -7.59 -6.75
N ARG A 9 -0.76 -6.76 -7.74
CA ARG A 9 -1.51 -5.53 -7.98
C ARG A 9 -2.95 -5.82 -8.34
N ALA A 10 -3.19 -6.76 -9.24
CA ALA A 10 -4.55 -7.14 -9.64
C ALA A 10 -5.34 -7.67 -8.44
N ALA A 11 -4.74 -8.53 -7.62
CA ALA A 11 -5.39 -9.08 -6.43
C ALA A 11 -5.65 -7.99 -5.39
N ALA A 12 -4.70 -7.07 -5.22
CA ALA A 12 -4.84 -5.96 -4.27
C ALA A 12 -5.97 -5.02 -4.68
N GLU A 13 -6.12 -4.77 -5.98
CA GLU A 13 -7.21 -3.94 -6.50
C GLU A 13 -8.57 -4.59 -6.32
N GLN A 14 -8.61 -5.92 -6.15
CA GLN A 14 -9.84 -6.64 -5.80
C GLN A 14 -10.14 -6.60 -4.30
N GLY A 15 -9.31 -5.94 -3.51
CA GLY A 15 -9.52 -5.79 -2.08
C GLY A 15 -8.91 -6.89 -1.23
N LEU A 16 -8.05 -7.73 -1.80
CA LEU A 16 -7.44 -8.83 -1.06
C LEU A 16 -6.32 -8.28 -0.15
N ALA A 17 -6.55 -8.31 1.17
CA ALA A 17 -5.68 -7.67 2.16
C ALA A 17 -4.24 -8.20 2.11
N VAL A 18 -4.07 -9.52 1.98
CA VAL A 18 -2.73 -10.13 1.91
C VAL A 18 -1.97 -9.62 0.69
N ALA A 19 -2.65 -9.49 -0.46
CA ALA A 19 -2.04 -8.97 -1.67
C ALA A 19 -1.67 -7.49 -1.52
N GLN A 20 -2.50 -6.71 -0.84
CA GLN A 20 -2.23 -5.29 -0.56
C GLN A 20 -0.98 -5.15 0.33
N LEU A 21 -0.85 -6.00 1.34
CA LEU A 21 0.33 -6.02 2.20
C LEU A 21 1.58 -6.34 1.40
N LYS A 22 1.53 -7.39 0.59
CA LYS A 22 2.65 -7.80 -0.27
C LYS A 22 3.03 -6.71 -1.28
N LEU A 23 2.03 -6.08 -1.87
CA LEU A 23 2.25 -5.01 -2.84
C LEU A 23 3.01 -3.85 -2.19
N GLY A 24 2.64 -3.49 -0.96
CA GLY A 24 3.35 -2.48 -0.20
C GLY A 24 4.82 -2.85 0.02
N VAL A 25 5.10 -4.11 0.34
CA VAL A 25 6.47 -4.60 0.51
C VAL A 25 7.26 -4.47 -0.81
N MET A 26 6.64 -4.79 -1.93
CA MET A 26 7.29 -4.69 -3.24
C MET A 26 7.64 -3.23 -3.57
N TYR A 27 6.75 -2.28 -3.28
CA TYR A 27 7.05 -0.86 -3.44
C TYR A 27 8.15 -0.39 -2.49
N ALA A 28 8.18 -0.92 -1.26
CA ALA A 28 9.21 -0.54 -0.30
C ALA A 28 10.60 -0.99 -0.74
N LYS A 29 10.69 -2.15 -1.37
CA LYS A 29 11.96 -2.71 -1.82
C LYS A 29 12.31 -2.37 -3.27
N GLY A 30 11.35 -1.88 -4.04
CA GLY A 30 11.56 -1.64 -5.46
C GLY A 30 11.59 -2.92 -6.27
N GLU A 31 10.81 -3.93 -5.88
CA GLU A 31 10.76 -5.22 -6.58
C GLU A 31 9.68 -5.22 -7.64
N GLY A 32 10.07 -5.27 -8.89
CA GLY A 32 9.14 -5.27 -10.03
C GLY A 32 8.51 -3.90 -10.32
N THR A 33 8.87 -2.88 -9.55
CA THR A 33 8.39 -1.52 -9.68
C THR A 33 9.40 -0.59 -9.02
N PRO A 34 9.50 0.70 -9.43
CA PRO A 34 10.34 1.65 -8.71
C PRO A 34 9.90 1.80 -7.25
N GLN A 35 10.87 1.98 -6.36
CA GLN A 35 10.58 2.23 -4.95
C GLN A 35 9.74 3.50 -4.79
N ASP A 36 8.65 3.42 -4.01
CA ASP A 36 7.75 4.56 -3.81
C ASP A 36 7.06 4.46 -2.45
N TYR A 37 7.53 5.21 -1.48
CA TYR A 37 6.97 5.17 -0.13
C TYR A 37 5.52 5.66 -0.04
N ARG A 38 5.08 6.53 -0.93
CA ARG A 38 3.67 6.92 -0.96
C ARG A 38 2.79 5.72 -1.28
N SER A 39 3.16 4.96 -2.29
CA SER A 39 2.43 3.74 -2.65
C SER A 39 2.47 2.71 -1.53
N VAL A 40 3.60 2.57 -0.83
CA VAL A 40 3.72 1.69 0.34
C VAL A 40 2.67 2.08 1.38
N HIS A 41 2.61 3.36 1.73
CA HIS A 41 1.67 3.86 2.73
C HIS A 41 0.22 3.62 2.31
N ILE A 42 -0.10 3.89 1.03
CA ILE A 42 -1.45 3.71 0.50
C ILE A 42 -1.89 2.25 0.64
N TRP A 43 -1.08 1.32 0.13
CA TRP A 43 -1.45 -0.09 0.13
C TRP A 43 -1.51 -0.69 1.53
N TRP A 44 -0.59 -0.31 2.42
CA TRP A 44 -0.63 -0.78 3.80
C TRP A 44 -1.81 -0.18 4.57
N ASN A 45 -2.19 1.06 4.27
CA ASN A 45 -3.38 1.67 4.84
C ASN A 45 -4.63 0.89 4.41
N LEU A 46 -4.74 0.53 3.14
CA LEU A 46 -5.85 -0.24 2.62
C LEU A 46 -5.86 -1.66 3.20
N ALA A 47 -4.71 -2.29 3.32
CA ALA A 47 -4.60 -3.62 3.93
C ALA A 47 -5.04 -3.59 5.40
N SER A 48 -4.66 -2.55 6.13
CA SER A 48 -5.07 -2.35 7.52
C SER A 48 -6.59 -2.23 7.63
N ALA A 49 -7.19 -1.44 6.73
CA ALA A 49 -8.64 -1.27 6.69
C ALA A 49 -9.36 -2.58 6.36
N SER A 50 -8.69 -3.49 5.64
CA SER A 50 -9.23 -4.79 5.29
C SER A 50 -8.97 -5.87 6.35
N GLY A 51 -8.42 -5.48 7.52
CA GLY A 51 -8.25 -6.37 8.65
C GLY A 51 -6.84 -6.91 8.88
N GLU A 52 -5.85 -6.46 8.12
CA GLU A 52 -4.48 -6.92 8.26
C GLU A 52 -3.74 -6.07 9.30
N GLU A 53 -3.59 -6.61 10.53
CA GLU A 53 -2.99 -5.87 11.65
C GLU A 53 -1.52 -5.50 11.41
N ASP A 54 -0.76 -6.39 10.80
CA ASP A 54 0.66 -6.13 10.50
C ASP A 54 0.82 -4.92 9.58
N ALA A 55 -0.15 -4.69 8.71
CA ALA A 55 -0.13 -3.56 7.78
C ALA A 55 -0.18 -2.23 8.52
N LYS A 56 -0.95 -2.14 9.60
CA LYS A 56 -1.02 -0.91 10.40
C LYS A 56 0.32 -0.58 11.02
N ASN A 57 0.98 -1.57 11.63
CA ASN A 57 2.28 -1.37 12.24
C ASN A 57 3.33 -1.00 11.19
N ASN A 58 3.31 -1.66 10.05
CA ASN A 58 4.22 -1.38 8.96
C ASN A 58 3.98 0.02 8.38
N ARG A 59 2.71 0.42 8.24
CA ARG A 59 2.36 1.76 7.77
C ARG A 59 2.91 2.83 8.70
N ASP A 60 2.79 2.62 10.01
CA ASP A 60 3.28 3.59 10.98
C ASP A 60 4.80 3.71 10.92
N LYS A 61 5.50 2.61 10.67
CA LYS A 61 6.96 2.63 10.50
C LYS A 61 7.38 3.40 9.26
N VAL A 62 6.72 3.19 8.13
CA VAL A 62 7.06 3.91 6.90
C VAL A 62 6.71 5.39 7.03
N ALA A 63 5.64 5.72 7.74
CA ALA A 63 5.26 7.11 8.00
C ALA A 63 6.38 7.86 8.72
N GLY A 64 7.16 7.17 9.56
CA GLY A 64 8.29 7.78 10.28
C GLY A 64 9.42 8.26 9.36
N ILE A 65 9.50 7.79 8.13
CA ILE A 65 10.52 8.20 7.17
C ILE A 65 9.94 9.02 6.00
N MET A 66 8.65 9.33 6.06
CA MET A 66 7.97 10.14 5.04
C MET A 66 7.81 11.58 5.52
N THR A 67 7.70 12.50 4.57
CA THR A 67 7.34 13.88 4.92
C THR A 67 5.85 13.96 5.28
N PRO A 68 5.45 14.94 6.12
CA PRO A 68 4.02 15.13 6.41
C PRO A 68 3.16 15.33 5.16
N ALA A 69 3.71 16.02 4.16
CA ALA A 69 3.00 16.25 2.90
C ALA A 69 2.73 14.92 2.16
N ASP A 70 3.72 14.03 2.13
CA ASP A 70 3.57 12.74 1.49
C ASP A 70 2.60 11.84 2.24
N ILE A 71 2.61 11.90 3.57
CA ILE A 71 1.66 11.15 4.41
C ILE A 71 0.23 11.63 4.11
N SER A 72 0.01 12.95 4.09
CA SER A 72 -1.30 13.51 3.78
C SER A 72 -1.79 13.10 2.40
N ALA A 73 -0.90 13.17 1.41
CA ALA A 73 -1.23 12.76 0.04
C ALA A 73 -1.61 11.27 -0.02
N ALA A 74 -0.84 10.43 0.66
CA ALA A 74 -1.12 8.99 0.69
C ALA A 74 -2.46 8.69 1.36
N GLN A 75 -2.76 9.36 2.47
CA GLN A 75 -4.03 9.18 3.17
C GLN A 75 -5.21 9.60 2.29
N GLN A 76 -5.09 10.71 1.58
CA GLN A 76 -6.12 11.18 0.68
C GLN A 76 -6.34 10.19 -0.47
N MET A 77 -5.27 9.71 -1.08
CA MET A 77 -5.35 8.74 -2.17
C MET A 77 -5.98 7.42 -1.71
N ALA A 78 -5.67 6.98 -0.49
CA ALA A 78 -6.29 5.78 0.07
C ALA A 78 -7.80 5.96 0.26
N ARG A 79 -8.22 7.13 0.76
CA ARG A 79 -9.65 7.44 0.92
C ARG A 79 -10.37 7.44 -0.43
N GLU A 80 -9.77 8.08 -1.44
CA GLU A 80 -10.35 8.13 -2.78
C GLU A 80 -10.48 6.72 -3.37
N TRP A 81 -9.46 5.89 -3.16
CA TRP A 81 -9.51 4.51 -3.63
C TRP A 81 -10.67 3.75 -2.98
N MET A 82 -10.84 3.89 -1.66
CA MET A 82 -11.92 3.23 -0.93
C MET A 82 -13.30 3.70 -1.38
N GLU A 83 -13.44 4.98 -1.75
CA GLU A 83 -14.69 5.51 -2.28
C GLU A 83 -15.04 4.87 -3.63
N GLN A 84 -14.05 4.55 -4.45
CA GLN A 84 -14.23 3.94 -5.76
C GLN A 84 -14.39 2.42 -5.67
N HIS A 85 -14.03 1.81 -4.55
CA HIS A 85 -14.07 0.36 -4.34
C HIS A 85 -14.78 0.03 -3.02
N PRO A 86 -16.08 0.32 -2.93
CA PRO A 86 -16.85 0.10 -1.70
C PRO A 86 -17.04 -1.38 -1.35
#